data_f70bf61019154e52e786ed977efb3835
#
_entry.id   f70bf61019154e52e786ed977efb3835
#
_cell.length_a   1.000
_cell.length_b   1.000
_cell.length_c   1.000
_cell.angle_alpha   90.00
_cell.angle_beta   90.00
_cell.angle_gamma   90.00
#
_symmetry.space_group_name_H-M   'P 1'
#
loop_
_entity.id
_entity.type
_entity.pdbx_description
1 polymer ?
#
loop_
_entity_poly.entity_id
_entity_poly.type
_entity_poly.pdbx_seq_one_letter_code
_entity_poly.pdbx_strand_id
1 'polypeptide(L)'
;YSPASGYIYSGLYRIESVSSPIGAHGFLIYRFKLNKISEEESFIQPPPQGQQQPNRAQVITSRVIRNSAIGNHVKEMYDYTCQVSGIRLEAPNGPYAEACHIKPVGKPHNGPDDISNVLCLSPNIHVLFDLGAIAINVVLA
;
A
#
# COMPACT_ATOMS: atom_id res chain seq x y z
N TYR A 1 -10.77 3.31 19.79
CA TYR A 1 -10.64 4.34 20.84
C TYR A 1 -9.23 4.89 20.73
N SER A 2 -9.07 6.05 20.15
CA SER A 2 -7.75 6.70 20.13
C SER A 2 -7.59 7.45 21.46
N PRO A 3 -6.52 7.24 22.22
CA PRO A 3 -6.24 8.04 23.40
C PRO A 3 -6.02 9.51 23.00
N ALA A 4 -6.27 10.44 23.90
CA ALA A 4 -6.11 11.88 23.65
C ALA A 4 -4.67 12.29 23.28
N SER A 5 -3.69 11.43 23.53
CA SER A 5 -2.28 11.62 23.16
C SER A 5 -1.61 10.27 22.91
N GLY A 6 -1.20 10.04 21.66
CA GLY A 6 -0.37 8.90 21.25
C GLY A 6 -1.05 7.52 21.31
N TYR A 7 -0.24 6.46 21.16
CA TYR A 7 -0.65 5.06 21.23
C TYR A 7 0.05 4.38 22.40
N ILE A 8 -0.67 3.50 23.10
CA ILE A 8 -0.12 2.71 24.19
C ILE A 8 -0.01 1.26 23.71
N TYR A 9 1.18 0.68 23.80
CA TYR A 9 1.37 -0.74 23.61
C TYR A 9 0.80 -1.49 24.82
N SER A 10 -0.18 -2.35 24.59
CA SER A 10 -0.89 -3.08 25.66
C SER A 10 -0.64 -4.60 25.61
N GLY A 11 0.32 -5.06 24.80
CA GLY A 11 0.70 -6.47 24.69
C GLY A 11 0.32 -7.10 23.34
N LEU A 12 0.52 -8.40 23.24
CA LEU A 12 0.16 -9.19 22.06
C LEU A 12 -1.26 -9.73 22.19
N TYR A 13 -1.95 -9.77 21.05
CA TYR A 13 -3.30 -10.27 20.95
C TYR A 13 -3.42 -11.27 19.80
N ARG A 14 -4.17 -12.35 20.04
CA ARG A 14 -4.58 -13.31 19.00
C ARG A 14 -5.93 -12.87 18.43
N ILE A 15 -6.06 -12.86 17.12
CA ILE A 15 -7.36 -12.65 16.47
C ILE A 15 -8.20 -13.91 16.67
N GLU A 16 -9.30 -13.79 17.41
CA GLU A 16 -10.25 -14.87 17.64
C GLU A 16 -11.26 -14.96 16.50
N SER A 17 -11.77 -13.83 16.07
CA SER A 17 -12.73 -13.76 14.97
C SER A 17 -12.69 -12.43 14.25
N VAL A 18 -13.14 -12.45 12.99
CA VAL A 18 -13.30 -11.26 12.14
C VAL A 18 -14.74 -11.23 11.65
N SER A 19 -15.36 -10.07 11.69
CA SER A 19 -16.68 -9.83 11.11
C SER A 19 -16.67 -8.57 10.27
N SER A 20 -17.54 -8.53 9.25
CA SER A 20 -17.60 -7.39 8.32
C SER A 20 -19.04 -6.86 8.18
N PRO A 21 -19.64 -6.29 9.25
CA PRO A 21 -20.97 -5.70 9.16
C PRO A 21 -20.96 -4.42 8.33
N ILE A 22 -22.11 -4.08 7.76
CA ILE A 22 -22.33 -2.79 7.13
C ILE A 22 -22.49 -1.75 8.24
N GLY A 23 -21.70 -0.69 8.21
CA GLY A 23 -21.76 0.43 9.14
C GLY A 23 -22.94 1.38 8.87
N ALA A 24 -23.13 2.34 9.76
CA ALA A 24 -24.23 3.31 9.70
C ALA A 24 -24.30 4.16 8.39
N HIS A 25 -23.18 4.28 7.69
CA HIS A 25 -23.07 5.01 6.41
C HIS A 25 -22.97 4.09 5.19
N GLY A 26 -23.34 2.80 5.31
CA GLY A 26 -23.34 1.84 4.20
C GLY A 26 -22.00 1.24 3.83
N PHE A 27 -20.92 1.57 4.52
CA PHE A 27 -19.59 1.01 4.28
C PHE A 27 -19.37 -0.28 5.08
N LEU A 28 -18.57 -1.21 4.53
CA LEU A 28 -18.10 -2.38 5.25
C LEU A 28 -17.15 -1.95 6.36
N ILE A 29 -17.44 -2.38 7.59
CA ILE A 29 -16.58 -2.15 8.77
C ILE A 29 -16.01 -3.50 9.19
N TYR A 30 -14.69 -3.63 9.19
CA TYR A 30 -14.04 -4.83 9.73
C TYR A 30 -13.90 -4.70 11.24
N ARG A 31 -14.46 -5.69 11.97
CA ARG A 31 -14.34 -5.79 13.42
C ARG A 31 -13.56 -7.05 13.76
N PHE A 32 -12.55 -6.89 14.60
CA PHE A 32 -11.70 -7.96 15.09
C PHE A 32 -11.99 -8.20 16.57
N LYS A 33 -12.29 -9.42 16.94
CA LYS A 33 -12.30 -9.83 18.34
C LYS A 33 -10.91 -10.35 18.68
N LEU A 34 -10.30 -9.74 19.69
CA LEU A 34 -8.91 -9.96 20.07
C LEU A 34 -8.86 -10.55 21.48
N ASN A 35 -8.11 -11.64 21.65
CA ASN A 35 -7.77 -12.18 22.95
C ASN A 35 -6.32 -11.82 23.28
N LYS A 36 -6.10 -11.25 24.46
CA LYS A 36 -4.75 -10.95 24.94
C LYS A 36 -4.01 -12.26 25.21
N ILE A 37 -2.80 -12.38 24.66
CA ILE A 37 -1.92 -13.51 24.88
C ILE A 37 -1.20 -13.27 26.21
N SER A 38 -1.19 -14.27 27.11
CA SER A 38 -0.44 -14.19 28.36
C SER A 38 1.07 -14.17 28.08
N GLU A 39 1.85 -13.57 28.97
CA GLU A 39 3.31 -13.48 28.82
C GLU A 39 3.96 -14.88 28.75
N GLU A 40 3.36 -15.89 29.41
CA GLU A 40 3.82 -17.26 29.38
C GLU A 40 3.62 -17.97 28.03
N GLU A 41 2.63 -17.55 27.23
CA GLU A 41 2.38 -18.08 25.89
C GLU A 41 3.19 -17.34 24.78
N SER A 42 3.80 -16.21 25.11
CA SER A 42 4.57 -15.45 24.14
C SER A 42 6.03 -15.93 24.10
N PHE A 43 6.32 -16.93 23.29
CA PHE A 43 7.71 -17.27 22.89
C PHE A 43 8.34 -16.22 21.96
N ILE A 44 7.72 -15.07 21.80
CA ILE A 44 8.22 -13.98 20.99
C ILE A 44 9.15 -13.14 21.86
N GLN A 45 10.39 -12.95 21.40
CA GLN A 45 11.32 -12.02 22.03
C GLN A 45 10.64 -10.67 22.25
N PRO A 46 10.90 -9.99 23.38
CA PRO A 46 10.32 -8.67 23.61
C PRO A 46 10.62 -7.78 22.40
N PRO A 47 9.66 -6.95 21.96
CA PRO A 47 9.89 -6.08 20.83
C PRO A 47 11.11 -5.19 21.11
N PRO A 48 11.94 -4.91 20.08
CA PRO A 48 13.06 -4.02 20.24
C PRO A 48 12.60 -2.67 20.81
N GLN A 49 13.35 -2.13 21.76
CA GLN A 49 13.02 -0.84 22.34
C GLN A 49 13.09 0.24 21.25
N GLY A 50 11.95 0.90 21.00
CA GLY A 50 11.89 2.03 20.08
C GLY A 50 12.56 3.27 20.68
N GLN A 51 13.03 4.16 19.82
CA GLN A 51 13.53 5.48 20.24
C GLN A 51 12.35 6.45 20.36
N GLN A 52 12.21 7.12 21.49
CA GLN A 52 11.16 8.16 21.68
C GLN A 52 11.38 9.36 20.74
N GLN A 53 12.63 9.66 20.38
CA GLN A 53 12.99 10.69 19.40
C GLN A 53 14.02 10.10 18.43
N PRO A 54 13.58 9.50 17.31
CA PRO A 54 14.49 8.98 16.32
C PRO A 54 15.29 10.11 15.66
N ASN A 55 16.59 9.91 15.51
CA ASN A 55 17.47 10.83 14.83
C ASN A 55 17.07 10.99 13.36
N ARG A 56 17.10 12.21 12.85
CA ARG A 56 16.88 12.49 11.42
C ARG A 56 18.24 12.60 10.74
N ALA A 57 18.42 11.84 9.66
CA ALA A 57 19.55 11.99 8.77
C ALA A 57 19.10 12.73 7.48
N GLN A 58 19.89 13.69 7.03
CA GLN A 58 19.72 14.24 5.68
C GLN A 58 20.32 13.24 4.70
N VAL A 59 19.48 12.75 3.79
CA VAL A 59 19.91 11.87 2.69
C VAL A 59 19.77 12.64 1.39
N ILE A 60 20.86 12.83 0.67
CA ILE A 60 20.83 13.38 -0.69
C ILE A 60 20.54 12.22 -1.64
N THR A 61 19.33 12.20 -2.21
CA THR A 61 18.92 11.21 -3.20
C THR A 61 18.80 11.85 -4.58
N SER A 62 19.40 11.22 -5.56
CA SER A 62 19.16 11.53 -6.97
C SER A 62 17.83 10.84 -7.39
N ARG A 63 16.82 11.63 -7.74
CA ARG A 63 15.54 11.12 -8.25
C ARG A 63 15.39 11.43 -9.73
N VAL A 64 14.92 10.47 -10.49
CA VAL A 64 14.47 10.71 -11.86
C VAL A 64 13.24 11.63 -11.80
N ILE A 65 13.26 12.74 -12.54
CA ILE A 65 12.10 13.61 -12.70
C ILE A 65 11.11 12.87 -13.61
N ARG A 66 9.97 12.50 -13.07
CA ARG A 66 8.89 11.82 -13.82
C ARG A 66 7.84 12.85 -14.20
N ASN A 67 7.23 12.68 -15.36
CA ASN A 67 6.11 13.52 -15.75
C ASN A 67 4.84 13.05 -15.02
N SER A 68 4.52 13.70 -13.91
CA SER A 68 3.33 13.38 -13.10
C SER A 68 2.02 13.52 -13.89
N ALA A 69 1.99 14.30 -14.98
CA ALA A 69 0.82 14.44 -15.83
C ALA A 69 0.48 13.14 -16.57
N ILE A 70 1.48 12.38 -17.01
CA ILE A 70 1.29 11.06 -17.65
C ILE A 70 0.63 10.09 -16.65
N GLY A 71 1.19 10.00 -15.46
CA GLY A 71 0.65 9.13 -14.41
C GLY A 71 -0.79 9.49 -14.02
N ASN A 72 -1.11 10.78 -13.91
CA ASN A 72 -2.46 11.24 -13.62
C ASN A 72 -3.41 10.92 -14.77
N HIS A 73 -3.01 11.19 -16.02
CA HIS A 73 -3.81 10.89 -17.19
C HIS A 73 -4.15 9.39 -17.31
N VAL A 74 -3.18 8.51 -17.05
CA VAL A 74 -3.44 7.05 -17.06
C VAL A 74 -4.42 6.65 -15.95
N LYS A 75 -4.29 7.18 -14.73
CA LYS A 75 -5.24 6.91 -13.65
C LYS A 75 -6.66 7.38 -13.99
N GLU A 76 -6.81 8.56 -14.59
CA GLU A 76 -8.09 9.08 -15.04
C GLU A 76 -8.68 8.24 -16.17
N MET A 77 -7.88 7.83 -17.16
CA MET A 77 -8.29 6.99 -18.29
C MET A 77 -8.92 5.67 -17.83
N TYR A 78 -8.42 5.08 -16.74
CA TYR A 78 -8.91 3.84 -16.15
C TYR A 78 -9.87 4.06 -14.97
N ASP A 79 -10.36 5.29 -14.78
CA ASP A 79 -11.23 5.67 -13.67
C ASP A 79 -10.68 5.14 -12.32
N TYR A 80 -9.37 5.26 -12.10
CA TYR A 80 -8.67 4.79 -10.92
C TYR A 80 -8.85 3.30 -10.59
N THR A 81 -9.29 2.51 -11.58
CA THR A 81 -9.49 1.06 -11.44
C THR A 81 -8.19 0.32 -11.76
N CYS A 82 -7.77 -0.57 -10.88
CA CYS A 82 -6.58 -1.38 -11.09
C CYS A 82 -6.74 -2.31 -12.30
N GLN A 83 -5.86 -2.19 -13.29
CA GLN A 83 -5.92 -2.97 -14.53
C GLN A 83 -5.69 -4.47 -14.32
N VAL A 84 -5.09 -4.89 -13.20
CA VAL A 84 -4.80 -6.29 -12.87
C VAL A 84 -5.91 -6.90 -12.02
N SER A 85 -6.32 -6.23 -10.94
CA SER A 85 -7.28 -6.77 -9.98
C SER A 85 -8.72 -6.34 -10.23
N GLY A 86 -8.96 -5.31 -11.05
CA GLY A 86 -10.27 -4.70 -11.23
C GLY A 86 -10.77 -3.93 -10.00
N ILE A 87 -9.96 -3.77 -8.97
CA ILE A 87 -10.34 -3.07 -7.74
C ILE A 87 -10.16 -1.56 -7.95
N ARG A 88 -11.19 -0.80 -7.57
CA ARG A 88 -11.16 0.66 -7.42
C ARG A 88 -11.19 1.00 -5.94
N LEU A 89 -10.19 1.73 -5.47
CA LEU A 89 -10.10 2.13 -4.06
C LEU A 89 -10.78 3.48 -3.87
N GLU A 90 -11.72 3.54 -2.94
CA GLU A 90 -12.37 4.78 -2.53
C GLU A 90 -11.71 5.34 -1.26
N ALA A 91 -11.29 6.60 -1.33
CA ALA A 91 -10.73 7.33 -0.21
C ALA A 91 -11.58 8.59 0.08
N PRO A 92 -11.50 9.19 1.27
CA PRO A 92 -12.30 10.38 1.63
C PRO A 92 -12.14 11.56 0.67
N ASN A 93 -11.01 11.67 -0.02
CA ASN A 93 -10.69 12.75 -0.97
C ASN A 93 -10.86 12.32 -2.43
N GLY A 94 -11.55 11.22 -2.70
CA GLY A 94 -11.76 10.67 -4.05
C GLY A 94 -11.05 9.34 -4.27
N PRO A 95 -11.18 8.75 -5.47
CA PRO A 95 -10.60 7.46 -5.79
C PRO A 95 -9.07 7.51 -5.80
N TYR A 96 -8.45 6.39 -5.45
CA TYR A 96 -7.00 6.28 -5.37
C TYR A 96 -6.47 5.12 -6.20
N ALA A 97 -5.44 5.39 -7.00
CA ALA A 97 -4.62 4.40 -7.70
C ALA A 97 -3.18 4.92 -7.86
N GLU A 98 -2.29 4.03 -8.20
CA GLU A 98 -0.88 4.34 -8.45
C GLU A 98 -0.52 4.12 -9.92
N ALA A 99 0.33 5.02 -10.44
CA ALA A 99 0.89 4.90 -11.77
C ALA A 99 2.21 4.12 -11.70
N CYS A 100 2.24 2.93 -12.28
CA CYS A 100 3.37 2.02 -12.27
C CYS A 100 3.98 1.91 -13.66
N HIS A 101 5.31 2.10 -13.79
CA HIS A 101 5.99 1.89 -15.06
C HIS A 101 6.24 0.41 -15.32
N ILE A 102 5.84 -0.09 -16.49
CA ILE A 102 6.08 -1.46 -16.94
C ILE A 102 7.60 -1.72 -17.00
N LYS A 103 8.33 -0.84 -17.66
CA LYS A 103 9.78 -0.80 -17.69
C LYS A 103 10.25 0.39 -16.87
N PRO A 104 11.01 0.18 -15.77
CA PRO A 104 11.45 1.27 -14.92
C PRO A 104 12.21 2.36 -15.68
N VAL A 105 11.89 3.63 -15.40
CA VAL A 105 12.53 4.81 -16.06
C VAL A 105 13.98 4.98 -15.63
N GLY A 106 14.31 4.55 -14.40
CA GLY A 106 15.66 4.66 -13.85
C GLY A 106 16.66 3.65 -14.43
N LYS A 107 17.95 3.93 -14.24
CA LYS A 107 19.02 2.96 -14.56
C LYS A 107 18.86 1.69 -13.73
N PRO A 108 19.19 0.51 -14.26
CA PRO A 108 19.77 0.24 -15.59
C PRO A 108 18.74 0.16 -16.73
N HIS A 109 17.45 0.22 -16.43
CA HIS A 109 16.37 -0.14 -17.36
C HIS A 109 16.09 0.93 -18.43
N ASN A 110 16.17 2.21 -18.05
CA ASN A 110 15.93 3.38 -18.94
C ASN A 110 14.65 3.23 -19.79
N GLY A 111 13.52 2.89 -19.13
CA GLY A 111 12.21 2.82 -19.77
C GLY A 111 11.72 4.20 -20.20
N PRO A 112 10.85 4.28 -21.21
CA PRO A 112 10.27 5.55 -21.61
C PRO A 112 9.29 6.06 -20.54
N ASP A 113 9.21 7.38 -20.38
CA ASP A 113 8.20 8.03 -19.54
C ASP A 113 7.05 8.51 -20.44
N ASP A 114 6.27 7.55 -20.92
CA ASP A 114 5.10 7.76 -21.78
C ASP A 114 3.92 6.84 -21.40
N ILE A 115 2.73 7.12 -21.95
CA ILE A 115 1.49 6.42 -21.63
C ILE A 115 1.58 4.91 -21.90
N SER A 116 2.30 4.48 -22.93
CA SER A 116 2.41 3.07 -23.32
C SER A 116 3.21 2.24 -22.31
N ASN A 117 3.97 2.91 -21.45
CA ASN A 117 4.81 2.29 -20.43
C ASN A 117 4.26 2.44 -19.00
N VAL A 118 3.01 2.88 -18.83
CA VAL A 118 2.42 3.14 -17.50
C VAL A 118 1.12 2.37 -17.31
N LEU A 119 0.98 1.74 -16.15
CA LEU A 119 -0.21 1.05 -15.70
C LEU A 119 -0.89 1.80 -14.55
N CYS A 120 -2.23 1.69 -14.48
CA CYS A 120 -3.01 2.08 -13.33
C CYS A 120 -3.17 0.86 -12.41
N LEU A 121 -2.57 0.89 -11.23
CA LEU A 121 -2.58 -0.23 -10.30
C LEU A 121 -3.05 0.18 -8.90
N SER A 122 -3.61 -0.77 -8.15
CA SER A 122 -3.78 -0.62 -6.71
C SER A 122 -2.42 -0.76 -6.00
N PRO A 123 -2.20 -0.13 -4.82
CA PRO A 123 -0.90 -0.10 -4.15
C PRO A 123 -0.28 -1.47 -3.89
N ASN A 124 -1.09 -2.44 -3.48
CA ASN A 124 -0.66 -3.81 -3.23
C ASN A 124 -0.18 -4.52 -4.51
N ILE A 125 -0.87 -4.30 -5.63
CA ILE A 125 -0.47 -4.87 -6.93
C ILE A 125 0.78 -4.17 -7.45
N HIS A 126 0.91 -2.85 -7.27
CA HIS A 126 2.12 -2.10 -7.64
C HIS A 126 3.35 -2.65 -6.90
N VAL A 127 3.25 -2.83 -5.59
CA VAL A 127 4.34 -3.41 -4.79
C VAL A 127 4.72 -4.83 -5.27
N LEU A 128 3.74 -5.69 -5.56
CA LEU A 128 3.99 -7.04 -6.08
C LEU A 128 4.66 -7.01 -7.46
N PHE A 129 4.31 -6.04 -8.29
CA PHE A 129 4.93 -5.85 -9.60
C PHE A 129 6.39 -5.39 -9.46
N ASP A 130 6.66 -4.39 -8.62
CA ASP A 130 8.01 -3.88 -8.36
C ASP A 130 8.94 -4.94 -7.75
N LEU A 131 8.39 -5.85 -6.94
CA LEU A 131 9.11 -6.98 -6.35
C LEU A 131 9.27 -8.17 -7.32
N GLY A 132 8.71 -8.11 -8.54
CA GLY A 132 8.76 -9.19 -9.51
C GLY A 132 7.91 -10.41 -9.14
N ALA A 133 6.97 -10.27 -8.19
CA ALA A 133 6.04 -11.33 -7.81
C ALA A 133 4.95 -11.57 -8.88
N ILE A 134 4.68 -10.56 -9.70
CA ILE A 134 3.81 -10.62 -10.87
C ILE A 134 4.53 -10.00 -12.07
N ALA A 135 4.21 -10.49 -13.28
CA ALA A 135 4.78 -9.98 -14.52
C ALA A 135 3.70 -9.90 -15.61
N ILE A 136 3.93 -9.03 -16.60
CA ILE A 136 3.08 -8.95 -17.80
C ILE A 136 3.63 -9.90 -18.83
N ASN A 137 2.78 -10.80 -19.33
CA ASN A 137 3.08 -11.65 -20.47
C ASN A 137 2.27 -11.15 -21.68
N VAL A 138 2.95 -10.79 -22.76
CA VAL A 138 2.32 -10.40 -24.01
C VAL A 138 2.05 -11.67 -24.81
N VAL A 139 0.79 -12.09 -24.87
CA VAL A 139 0.34 -13.13 -25.79
C VAL A 139 -0.03 -12.45 -27.10
N LEU A 140 0.78 -12.59 -28.13
CA LEU A 140 0.43 -12.16 -29.49
C LEU A 140 -0.59 -13.19 -30.04
N ALA A 141 -1.81 -12.74 -30.24
CA ALA A 141 -2.85 -13.52 -30.91
C ALA A 141 -2.72 -13.42 -32.43
#